data_2eca47a42296c27adb79d7bb8f1e7241
#
_entry.id   2eca47a42296c27adb79d7bb8f1e7241
#
_cell.length_a   1.000
_cell.length_b   1.000
_cell.length_c   1.000
_cell.angle_alpha   90.00
_cell.angle_beta   90.00
_cell.angle_gamma   90.00
#
_symmetry.space_group_name_H-M   'P 1'
#
loop_
_entity.id
_entity.type
_entity.pdbx_description
1 polymer ?
#
loop_
_entity_poly.entity_id
_entity_poly.type
_entity_poly.pdbx_seq_one_letter_code
_entity_poly.pdbx_strand_id
1 'polypeptide(L)'
;MFEHSPWVAEQAYDGERSPTLDTPTGLHTALCVQFRLASDEHRLAVLNAHPDLAGKLAAAKKLTADSTSEQASAGLDVLSDEDQAYFTRLNEAYKAKFSFPFIVAVKGLSASEIKHIFERRLTNSPDQEFAEACQQVEKIARLRVDDVFDNHPPTDNQLDRT
;
A
#
# COMPACT_ATOMS: atom_id res chain seq x y z
N MET A 1 -1.74 -8.07 0.31
CA MET A 1 -2.31 -6.97 1.12
C MET A 1 -1.21 -6.02 1.63
N PHE A 2 -0.41 -6.40 2.63
CA PHE A 2 0.78 -5.62 3.02
C PHE A 2 1.98 -6.12 2.23
N GLU A 3 2.75 -5.21 1.61
CA GLU A 3 3.84 -5.54 0.68
C GLU A 3 4.90 -6.39 1.41
N HIS A 4 5.18 -7.59 0.88
CA HIS A 4 6.15 -8.54 1.43
C HIS A 4 6.11 -8.78 2.96
N SER A 5 4.93 -8.60 3.58
CA SER A 5 4.76 -8.66 5.03
C SER A 5 3.64 -9.63 5.43
N PRO A 6 3.79 -10.95 5.17
CA PRO A 6 2.75 -11.94 5.45
C PRO A 6 2.40 -12.04 6.94
N TRP A 7 3.34 -11.70 7.83
CA TRP A 7 3.15 -11.73 9.28
C TRP A 7 1.95 -10.91 9.77
N VAL A 8 1.58 -9.82 9.05
CA VAL A 8 0.41 -9.00 9.39
C VAL A 8 -0.87 -9.82 9.25
N ALA A 9 -0.97 -10.61 8.17
CA ALA A 9 -2.10 -11.48 7.93
C ALA A 9 -2.09 -12.70 8.87
N GLU A 10 -0.92 -13.27 9.12
CA GLU A 10 -0.72 -14.38 10.05
C GLU A 10 -1.20 -13.99 11.45
N GLN A 11 -0.74 -12.85 11.98
CA GLN A 11 -1.16 -12.36 13.30
C GLN A 11 -2.65 -11.96 13.36
N ALA A 12 -3.20 -11.45 12.27
CA ALA A 12 -4.63 -11.14 12.20
C ALA A 12 -5.50 -12.41 12.21
N TYR A 13 -4.96 -13.53 11.74
CA TYR A 13 -5.63 -14.83 11.70
C TYR A 13 -5.34 -15.69 12.93
N ASP A 14 -4.26 -15.42 13.67
CA ASP A 14 -3.77 -16.23 14.81
C ASP A 14 -4.65 -16.09 16.07
N GLY A 15 -5.90 -15.82 15.85
CA GLY A 15 -6.99 -15.81 16.78
C GLY A 15 -8.13 -16.69 16.30
N GLU A 16 -9.11 -16.86 17.13
CA GLU A 16 -10.33 -17.57 16.77
C GLU A 16 -10.94 -16.99 15.48
N ARG A 17 -11.35 -17.87 14.58
CA ARG A 17 -12.05 -17.53 13.34
C ARG A 17 -13.25 -16.64 13.66
N SER A 18 -13.05 -15.34 13.59
CA SER A 18 -14.11 -14.37 13.84
C SER A 18 -14.95 -14.21 12.55
N PRO A 19 -16.28 -14.30 12.63
CA PRO A 19 -17.15 -14.05 11.47
C PRO A 19 -16.92 -12.66 10.84
N THR A 20 -16.32 -11.73 11.58
CA THR A 20 -15.98 -10.40 11.06
C THR A 20 -14.87 -10.45 9.99
N LEU A 21 -14.01 -11.48 10.01
CA LEU A 21 -12.95 -11.66 9.00
C LEU A 21 -13.52 -12.04 7.61
N ASP A 22 -14.76 -12.50 7.56
CA ASP A 22 -15.45 -12.82 6.30
C ASP A 22 -16.06 -11.58 5.62
N THR A 23 -15.77 -10.38 6.12
CA THR A 23 -16.17 -9.12 5.51
C THR A 23 -14.97 -8.26 5.16
N PRO A 24 -15.01 -7.45 4.07
CA PRO A 24 -13.92 -6.55 3.71
C PRO A 24 -13.51 -5.61 4.86
N THR A 25 -14.50 -5.05 5.56
CA THR A 25 -14.26 -4.12 6.66
C THR A 25 -13.65 -4.83 7.88
N GLY A 26 -14.15 -6.00 8.23
CA GLY A 26 -13.63 -6.76 9.37
C GLY A 26 -12.22 -7.25 9.14
N LEU A 27 -11.93 -7.82 7.97
CA LEU A 27 -10.59 -8.25 7.60
C LEU A 27 -9.61 -7.06 7.59
N HIS A 28 -9.97 -5.97 6.92
CA HIS A 28 -9.13 -4.76 6.90
C HIS A 28 -8.86 -4.24 8.32
N THR A 29 -9.88 -4.17 9.17
CA THR A 29 -9.72 -3.72 10.56
C THR A 29 -8.74 -4.61 11.33
N ALA A 30 -8.88 -5.94 11.23
CA ALA A 30 -7.98 -6.87 11.90
C ALA A 30 -6.53 -6.71 11.44
N LEU A 31 -6.30 -6.58 10.14
CA LEU A 31 -4.98 -6.33 9.56
C LEU A 31 -4.37 -5.01 10.07
N CYS A 32 -5.14 -3.91 10.07
CA CYS A 32 -4.67 -2.62 10.55
C CYS A 32 -4.35 -2.63 12.06
N VAL A 33 -5.11 -3.37 12.86
CA VAL A 33 -4.83 -3.53 14.30
C VAL A 33 -3.45 -4.16 14.49
N GLN A 34 -3.14 -5.26 13.80
CA GLN A 34 -1.82 -5.90 13.92
C GLN A 34 -0.69 -4.99 13.45
N PHE A 35 -0.87 -4.30 12.34
CA PHE A 35 0.11 -3.33 11.83
C PHE A 35 0.37 -2.20 12.82
N ARG A 36 -0.67 -1.64 13.45
CA ARG A 36 -0.56 -0.55 14.44
C ARG A 36 0.06 -1.00 15.76
N LEU A 37 -0.16 -2.25 16.19
CA LEU A 37 0.43 -2.83 17.40
C LEU A 37 1.91 -3.19 17.23
N ALA A 38 2.39 -3.29 16.00
CA ALA A 38 3.78 -3.57 15.72
C ALA A 38 4.69 -2.40 16.15
N SER A 39 5.94 -2.72 16.49
CA SER A 39 6.96 -1.70 16.78
C SER A 39 7.22 -0.80 15.57
N ASP A 40 7.77 0.38 15.81
CA ASP A 40 8.17 1.31 14.74
C ASP A 40 9.15 0.68 13.77
N GLU A 41 10.05 -0.19 14.27
CA GLU A 41 11.00 -0.94 13.45
C GLU A 41 10.29 -1.89 12.47
N HIS A 42 9.29 -2.65 12.94
CA HIS A 42 8.49 -3.53 12.09
C HIS A 42 7.65 -2.73 11.09
N ARG A 43 7.03 -1.62 11.51
CA ARG A 43 6.29 -0.74 10.60
C ARG A 43 7.21 -0.14 9.55
N LEU A 44 8.40 0.32 9.94
CA LEU A 44 9.41 0.83 9.01
C LEU A 44 9.85 -0.25 8.00
N ALA A 45 9.98 -1.50 8.43
CA ALA A 45 10.28 -2.61 7.53
C ALA A 45 9.18 -2.81 6.49
N VAL A 46 7.90 -2.68 6.88
CA VAL A 46 6.76 -2.70 5.93
C VAL A 46 6.83 -1.53 4.96
N LEU A 47 7.15 -0.32 5.42
CA LEU A 47 7.32 0.84 4.53
C LEU A 47 8.43 0.58 3.51
N ASN A 48 9.58 0.06 3.97
CA ASN A 48 10.74 -0.23 3.10
C ASN A 48 10.51 -1.43 2.14
N ALA A 49 9.49 -2.24 2.37
CA ALA A 49 9.11 -3.32 1.46
C ALA A 49 8.38 -2.79 0.21
N HIS A 50 7.85 -1.54 0.25
CA HIS A 50 7.17 -0.94 -0.89
C HIS A 50 8.18 -0.49 -1.96
N PRO A 51 7.85 -0.65 -3.24
CA PRO A 51 8.70 -0.16 -4.33
C PRO A 51 8.62 1.37 -4.45
N ASP A 52 9.66 1.96 -5.02
CA ASP A 52 9.64 3.37 -5.43
C ASP A 52 8.50 3.60 -6.45
N LEU A 53 7.75 4.66 -6.26
CA LEU A 53 6.70 5.06 -7.19
C LEU A 53 7.33 5.57 -8.50
N ALA A 54 6.85 5.08 -9.66
CA ALA A 54 7.47 5.36 -10.97
C ALA A 54 8.99 5.13 -11.01
N GLY A 55 9.49 4.23 -10.17
CA GLY A 55 10.91 3.98 -10.02
C GLY A 55 11.46 3.02 -11.08
N LYS A 56 12.77 2.75 -11.02
CA LYS A 56 13.47 1.84 -11.95
C LYS A 56 12.90 0.42 -11.96
N LEU A 57 12.31 -0.06 -10.84
CA LEU A 57 11.66 -1.37 -10.77
C LEU A 57 10.35 -1.39 -11.56
N ALA A 58 9.60 -0.29 -11.58
CA ALA A 58 8.41 -0.14 -12.41
C ALA A 58 8.79 -0.21 -13.90
N ALA A 59 9.79 0.55 -14.31
CA ALA A 59 10.32 0.54 -15.68
C ALA A 59 10.87 -0.85 -16.08
N ALA A 60 11.45 -1.59 -15.12
CA ALA A 60 11.96 -2.95 -15.34
C ALA A 60 10.91 -4.06 -15.21
N LYS A 61 9.63 -3.75 -14.97
CA LYS A 61 8.53 -4.71 -14.72
C LYS A 61 8.83 -5.72 -13.61
N LYS A 62 9.50 -5.28 -12.54
CA LYS A 62 9.88 -6.11 -11.39
C LYS A 62 9.04 -5.83 -10.14
N LEU A 63 7.87 -5.22 -10.31
CA LEU A 63 6.91 -4.98 -9.23
C LEU A 63 6.07 -6.24 -8.97
N THR A 64 5.45 -6.31 -7.79
CA THR A 64 4.34 -7.26 -7.57
C THR A 64 3.19 -6.97 -8.54
N ALA A 65 2.33 -7.97 -8.78
CA ALA A 65 1.18 -7.78 -9.68
C ALA A 65 0.27 -6.64 -9.19
N ASP A 66 0.01 -6.56 -7.88
CA ASP A 66 -0.80 -5.49 -7.27
C ASP A 66 -0.16 -4.12 -7.52
N SER A 67 1.12 -3.96 -7.19
CA SER A 67 1.84 -2.68 -7.38
C SER A 67 1.94 -2.28 -8.85
N THR A 68 2.06 -3.23 -9.77
CA THR A 68 2.06 -2.96 -11.21
C THR A 68 0.72 -2.42 -11.67
N SER A 69 -0.38 -3.07 -11.27
CA SER A 69 -1.73 -2.66 -11.63
C SER A 69 -2.09 -1.30 -11.03
N GLU A 70 -1.74 -1.07 -9.76
CA GLU A 70 -1.98 0.19 -9.06
C GLU A 70 -1.26 1.36 -9.77
N GLN A 71 0.03 1.23 -10.09
CA GLN A 71 0.79 2.29 -10.76
C GLN A 71 0.32 2.52 -12.22
N ALA A 72 -0.03 1.48 -12.95
CA ALA A 72 -0.58 1.60 -14.29
C ALA A 72 -1.93 2.34 -14.29
N SER A 73 -2.79 2.09 -13.30
CA SER A 73 -4.07 2.78 -13.16
C SER A 73 -3.94 4.31 -12.97
N ALA A 74 -2.79 4.76 -12.47
CA ALA A 74 -2.46 6.19 -12.29
C ALA A 74 -1.67 6.77 -13.48
N GLY A 75 -1.41 5.99 -14.54
CA GLY A 75 -0.63 6.42 -15.70
C GLY A 75 0.86 6.57 -15.44
N LEU A 76 1.38 5.95 -14.39
CA LEU A 76 2.80 6.02 -14.02
C LEU A 76 3.68 5.08 -14.87
N ASP A 77 3.09 4.22 -15.66
CA ASP A 77 3.76 3.31 -16.60
C ASP A 77 4.01 3.94 -17.98
N VAL A 78 3.37 5.08 -18.27
CA VAL A 78 3.43 5.80 -19.54
C VAL A 78 3.91 7.24 -19.41
N LEU A 79 4.73 7.51 -18.40
CA LEU A 79 5.30 8.84 -18.17
C LEU A 79 6.28 9.23 -19.30
N SER A 80 6.33 10.55 -19.58
CA SER A 80 7.41 11.11 -20.41
C SER A 80 8.78 10.92 -19.75
N ASP A 81 9.85 10.94 -20.52
CA ASP A 81 11.23 10.86 -20.00
C ASP A 81 11.51 11.98 -18.99
N GLU A 82 10.93 13.17 -19.19
CA GLU A 82 11.05 14.31 -18.28
C GLU A 82 10.37 14.04 -16.95
N ASP A 83 9.11 13.56 -16.96
CA ASP A 83 8.37 13.20 -15.76
C ASP A 83 9.01 12.02 -15.03
N GLN A 84 9.48 11.01 -15.76
CA GLN A 84 10.22 9.89 -15.20
C GLN A 84 11.49 10.35 -14.45
N ALA A 85 12.27 11.26 -15.07
CA ALA A 85 13.44 11.84 -14.43
C ALA A 85 13.05 12.69 -13.21
N TYR A 86 11.92 13.38 -13.27
CA TYR A 86 11.39 14.15 -12.15
C TYR A 86 11.00 13.26 -10.96
N PHE A 87 10.23 12.22 -11.18
CA PHE A 87 9.88 11.26 -10.14
C PHE A 87 11.11 10.58 -9.54
N THR A 88 12.12 10.29 -10.35
CA THR A 88 13.40 9.74 -9.87
C THR A 88 14.06 10.66 -8.86
N ARG A 89 14.17 11.98 -9.17
CA ARG A 89 14.73 12.98 -8.26
C ARG A 89 13.90 13.12 -6.97
N LEU A 90 12.56 13.10 -7.09
CA LEU A 90 11.68 13.15 -5.91
C LEU A 90 11.89 11.93 -5.00
N ASN A 91 11.97 10.72 -5.56
CA ASN A 91 12.23 9.50 -4.81
C ASN A 91 13.58 9.54 -4.08
N GLU A 92 14.64 10.03 -4.74
CA GLU A 92 15.97 10.18 -4.15
C GLU A 92 15.94 11.19 -2.98
N ALA A 93 15.34 12.37 -3.18
CA ALA A 93 15.22 13.39 -2.14
C ALA A 93 14.38 12.89 -0.95
N TYR A 94 13.30 12.18 -1.22
CA TYR A 94 12.42 11.65 -0.19
C TYR A 94 13.10 10.58 0.66
N LYS A 95 13.76 9.61 0.03
CA LYS A 95 14.51 8.57 0.76
C LYS A 95 15.69 9.14 1.55
N ALA A 96 16.37 10.14 1.01
CA ALA A 96 17.43 10.84 1.73
C ALA A 96 16.91 11.53 2.99
N LYS A 97 15.68 12.04 2.97
CA LYS A 97 15.07 12.74 4.10
C LYS A 97 14.43 11.81 5.12
N PHE A 98 13.70 10.78 4.66
CA PHE A 98 12.82 9.97 5.51
C PHE A 98 13.28 8.53 5.71
N SER A 99 14.25 8.05 4.93
CA SER A 99 14.83 6.69 5.01
C SER A 99 13.84 5.55 4.63
N PHE A 100 12.75 5.86 3.95
CA PHE A 100 11.82 4.91 3.35
C PHE A 100 11.23 5.47 2.04
N PRO A 101 10.67 4.63 1.15
CA PRO A 101 10.11 5.09 -0.12
C PRO A 101 8.83 5.92 0.08
N PHE A 102 8.54 6.80 -0.87
CA PHE A 102 7.27 7.52 -0.90
C PHE A 102 6.11 6.53 -1.18
N ILE A 103 5.13 6.51 -0.29
CA ILE A 103 3.97 5.62 -0.36
C ILE A 103 2.70 6.46 -0.42
N VAL A 104 1.88 6.19 -1.42
CA VAL A 104 0.55 6.78 -1.59
C VAL A 104 -0.40 5.79 -2.26
N ALA A 105 -1.63 5.74 -1.81
CA ALA A 105 -2.69 4.98 -2.49
C ALA A 105 -3.06 5.71 -3.79
N VAL A 106 -2.60 5.17 -4.92
CA VAL A 106 -2.69 5.84 -6.24
C VAL A 106 -4.01 5.64 -6.96
N LYS A 107 -4.85 4.70 -6.53
CA LYS A 107 -6.15 4.42 -7.19
C LYS A 107 -7.02 5.68 -7.25
N GLY A 108 -7.38 6.08 -8.46
CA GLY A 108 -8.18 7.28 -8.71
C GLY A 108 -7.40 8.60 -8.77
N LEU A 109 -6.08 8.57 -8.64
CA LEU A 109 -5.22 9.74 -8.80
C LEU A 109 -4.54 9.72 -10.18
N SER A 110 -4.32 10.90 -10.74
CA SER A 110 -3.47 11.11 -11.91
C SER A 110 -2.00 11.30 -11.50
N ALA A 111 -1.08 11.12 -12.44
CA ALA A 111 0.35 11.37 -12.22
C ALA A 111 0.62 12.81 -11.73
N SER A 112 -0.14 13.80 -12.23
CA SER A 112 -0.03 15.21 -11.81
C SER A 112 -0.44 15.40 -10.34
N GLU A 113 -1.55 14.79 -9.91
CA GLU A 113 -1.99 14.86 -8.51
C GLU A 113 -1.00 14.17 -7.58
N ILE A 114 -0.48 13.02 -7.99
CA ILE A 114 0.56 12.29 -7.23
C ILE A 114 1.81 13.15 -7.07
N LYS A 115 2.26 13.83 -8.13
CA LYS A 115 3.39 14.75 -8.10
C LYS A 115 3.19 15.86 -7.06
N HIS A 116 2.02 16.51 -7.04
CA HIS A 116 1.70 17.54 -6.06
C HIS A 116 1.66 17.02 -4.62
N ILE A 117 1.10 15.81 -4.41
CA ILE A 117 1.11 15.16 -3.10
C ILE A 117 2.55 14.89 -2.66
N PHE A 118 3.39 14.40 -3.56
CA PHE A 118 4.78 14.11 -3.29
C PHE A 118 5.56 15.36 -2.85
N GLU A 119 5.47 16.43 -3.63
CA GLU A 119 6.12 17.72 -3.33
C GLU A 119 5.67 18.27 -1.96
N ARG A 120 4.37 18.23 -1.67
CA ARG A 120 3.82 18.66 -0.39
C ARG A 120 4.36 17.82 0.77
N ARG A 121 4.38 16.50 0.63
CA ARG A 121 4.84 15.60 1.70
C ARG A 121 6.34 15.69 1.97
N LEU A 122 7.15 16.09 1.00
CA LEU A 122 8.55 16.42 1.22
C LEU A 122 8.75 17.57 2.23
N THR A 123 7.74 18.39 2.51
CA THR A 123 7.83 19.45 3.53
C THR A 123 7.54 18.97 4.95
N ASN A 124 6.98 17.78 5.14
CA ASN A 124 6.64 17.23 6.45
C ASN A 124 7.89 17.02 7.34
N SER A 125 7.69 16.99 8.66
CA SER A 125 8.69 16.47 9.58
C SER A 125 8.78 14.93 9.46
N PRO A 126 9.89 14.30 9.92
CA PRO A 126 10.02 12.84 9.87
C PRO A 126 8.87 12.10 10.58
N ASP A 127 8.44 12.56 11.75
CA ASP A 127 7.36 11.93 12.50
C ASP A 127 6.00 12.06 11.80
N GLN A 128 5.72 13.25 11.25
CA GLN A 128 4.51 13.48 10.45
C GLN A 128 4.48 12.57 9.23
N GLU A 129 5.61 12.45 8.56
CA GLU A 129 5.69 11.68 7.33
C GLU A 129 5.62 10.17 7.58
N PHE A 130 6.24 9.69 8.66
CA PHE A 130 6.10 8.29 9.07
C PHE A 130 4.65 7.93 9.37
N ALA A 131 3.93 8.79 10.11
CA ALA A 131 2.51 8.59 10.40
C ALA A 131 1.65 8.61 9.13
N GLU A 132 1.91 9.56 8.22
CA GLU A 132 1.19 9.65 6.92
C GLU A 132 1.47 8.42 6.06
N ALA A 133 2.73 7.97 5.97
CA ALA A 133 3.08 6.77 5.21
C ALA A 133 2.38 5.52 5.74
N CYS A 134 2.32 5.34 7.06
CA CYS A 134 1.56 4.24 7.68
C CYS A 134 0.07 4.29 7.31
N GLN A 135 -0.54 5.47 7.32
CA GLN A 135 -1.95 5.64 6.90
C GLN A 135 -2.14 5.29 5.41
N GLN A 136 -1.17 5.63 4.56
CA GLN A 136 -1.24 5.28 3.14
C GLN A 136 -1.14 3.77 2.91
N VAL A 137 -0.29 3.07 3.67
CA VAL A 137 -0.22 1.59 3.66
C VAL A 137 -1.55 0.98 4.04
N GLU A 138 -2.23 1.48 5.07
CA GLU A 138 -3.55 1.01 5.48
C GLU A 138 -4.61 1.25 4.39
N LYS A 139 -4.56 2.40 3.69
CA LYS A 139 -5.45 2.67 2.54
C LYS A 139 -5.20 1.70 1.39
N ILE A 140 -3.94 1.42 1.06
CA ILE A 140 -3.56 0.44 0.03
C ILE A 140 -4.10 -0.95 0.44
N ALA A 141 -3.91 -1.35 1.70
CA ALA A 141 -4.44 -2.61 2.20
C ALA A 141 -5.96 -2.70 2.07
N ARG A 142 -6.69 -1.59 2.32
CA ARG A 142 -8.15 -1.54 2.12
C ARG A 142 -8.53 -1.80 0.67
N LEU A 143 -7.91 -1.11 -0.27
CA LEU A 143 -8.19 -1.28 -1.69
C LEU A 143 -7.93 -2.72 -2.14
N ARG A 144 -6.83 -3.31 -1.69
CA ARG A 144 -6.48 -4.71 -2.01
C ARG A 144 -7.43 -5.73 -1.36
N VAL A 145 -7.93 -5.44 -0.17
CA VAL A 145 -8.96 -6.27 0.47
C VAL A 145 -10.25 -6.20 -0.33
N ASP A 146 -10.70 -5.00 -0.70
CA ASP A 146 -11.92 -4.83 -1.51
C ASP A 146 -11.79 -5.58 -2.85
N ASP A 147 -10.66 -5.45 -3.55
CA ASP A 147 -10.40 -6.16 -4.82
C ASP A 147 -10.42 -7.70 -4.64
N VAL A 148 -9.94 -8.23 -3.51
CA VAL A 148 -10.03 -9.67 -3.22
C VAL A 148 -11.47 -10.13 -3.05
N PHE A 149 -12.28 -9.40 -2.31
CA PHE A 149 -13.69 -9.76 -2.09
C PHE A 149 -14.54 -9.59 -3.35
N ASP A 150 -14.26 -8.57 -4.17
CA ASP A 150 -14.95 -8.34 -5.44
C ASP A 150 -14.66 -9.47 -6.45
N ASN A 151 -13.41 -9.98 -6.47
CA ASN A 151 -13.01 -11.05 -7.38
C ASN A 151 -13.29 -12.45 -6.84
N HIS A 152 -13.47 -12.61 -5.51
CA HIS A 152 -13.73 -13.87 -4.84
C HIS A 152 -14.84 -13.66 -3.80
N PRO A 153 -16.10 -13.43 -4.23
CA PRO A 153 -17.18 -13.26 -3.28
C PRO A 153 -17.31 -14.53 -2.43
N PRO A 154 -17.57 -14.38 -1.12
CA PRO A 154 -17.75 -15.54 -0.25
C PRO A 154 -18.83 -16.42 -0.86
N THR A 155 -18.51 -17.70 -1.07
CA THR A 155 -19.49 -18.69 -1.51
C THR A 155 -20.55 -18.78 -0.43
N ASP A 156 -21.79 -18.47 -0.78
CA ASP A 156 -22.97 -18.74 0.07
C ASP A 156 -22.95 -20.24 0.40
N ASN A 157 -22.40 -20.56 1.56
CA ASN A 157 -22.47 -21.90 2.08
C ASN A 157 -23.90 -22.03 2.62
N GLN A 158 -24.81 -22.38 1.71
CA GLN A 158 -26.19 -22.69 2.03
C GLN A 158 -26.21 -23.59 3.28
N LEU A 159 -26.69 -23.02 4.37
CA LEU A 159 -27.22 -23.72 5.51
C LEU A 159 -28.48 -24.49 5.04
N ASP A 160 -28.28 -25.53 4.24
CA ASP A 160 -29.23 -26.62 4.11
C ASP A 160 -28.84 -27.66 5.17
N ARG A 161 -29.35 -27.45 6.36
CA ARG A 161 -29.57 -28.50 7.34
C ARG A 161 -31.02 -28.41 7.84
N THR A 162 -31.90 -29.02 7.06
CA THR A 162 -33.14 -29.59 7.59
C THR A 162 -32.85 -30.60 8.69
#